data_1fe9246436cd7daa414142d447c4a67b
#
_entry.id   1fe9246436cd7daa414142d447c4a67b
#
_cell.length_a   1.000
_cell.length_b   1.000
_cell.length_c   1.000
_cell.angle_alpha   90.00
_cell.angle_beta   90.00
_cell.angle_gamma   90.00
#
_symmetry.space_group_name_H-M   'P 1'
#
loop_
_entity.id
_entity.type
_entity.pdbx_description
1 polymer ?
#
loop_
_entity_poly.entity_id
_entity_poly.type
_entity_poly.pdbx_seq_one_letter_code
_entity_poly.pdbx_strand_id
1 'polypeptide(L)'
;MLVFVAPNTSSFGLASVWMIVIYCLYTAVSCAVESPSNCFGALCSPNPAERSSAISIASFLRSVGQSGGQVVIIVVGALMKALMGQQQFKNAEGQGIDLIISTAICALGMIIFVMIFFANNKERVPFTSENVSLLESIKLVFTNKNLLMVSLTKVFGFGRGVYGTVSLYIAIYLLGSMGLKLALMLPMGIGTAVGTLLVNFVLKKFSTKKTFIIFCCYGASAMAILYLVSKGIGFNSTLIVPFLILNFFCGIQHGNTNVTPNIMIADCVDEMEYKTGKRQEGLAYAGYGLFSKIASAFTKFLGPWLVYTWSKYKISTDPNVAYASQDDKVLSRFLMIYTIIPAIFVILQFIPILFYDMTGEKKARITAALAEKREAEKAEEANEDNEDIAG
;
A
#
# COMPACT_ATOMS: atom_id res chain seq x y z
N MET A 1 7.67 18.81 2.49
CA MET A 1 7.52 20.20 2.92
C MET A 1 7.00 21.11 1.80
N LEU A 2 7.65 21.23 0.66
CA LEU A 2 7.23 22.10 -0.46
C LEU A 2 5.79 21.89 -0.96
N VAL A 3 5.21 20.68 -0.78
CA VAL A 3 3.80 20.41 -1.11
C VAL A 3 2.82 21.23 -0.26
N PHE A 4 3.22 21.60 0.97
CA PHE A 4 2.37 22.39 1.89
C PHE A 4 2.70 23.88 1.90
N VAL A 5 3.70 24.30 1.13
CA VAL A 5 4.08 25.71 0.95
C VAL A 5 3.63 26.14 -0.44
N ALA A 6 2.35 26.52 -0.54
CA ALA A 6 1.84 27.09 -1.79
C ALA A 6 2.37 28.52 -1.96
N PRO A 7 2.73 28.96 -3.19
CA PRO A 7 3.07 30.33 -3.45
C PRO A 7 1.85 31.22 -3.19
N ASN A 8 2.07 32.34 -2.52
CA ASN A 8 1.01 33.33 -2.25
C ASN A 8 0.69 34.09 -3.55
N THR A 9 -0.14 33.49 -4.40
CA THR A 9 -0.50 34.02 -5.72
C THR A 9 -2.00 34.02 -5.88
N SER A 10 -2.53 35.09 -6.44
CA SER A 10 -3.96 35.23 -6.80
C SER A 10 -4.32 34.44 -8.08
N SER A 11 -3.33 33.90 -8.81
CA SER A 11 -3.54 33.14 -10.04
C SER A 11 -3.74 31.66 -9.76
N PHE A 12 -4.96 31.16 -9.95
CA PHE A 12 -5.32 29.73 -9.84
C PHE A 12 -4.44 28.86 -10.76
N GLY A 13 -4.11 29.35 -11.97
CA GLY A 13 -3.27 28.62 -12.92
C GLY A 13 -1.85 28.39 -12.40
N LEU A 14 -1.23 29.41 -11.81
CA LEU A 14 0.13 29.32 -11.28
C LEU A 14 0.20 28.41 -10.04
N ALA A 15 -0.78 28.47 -9.16
CA ALA A 15 -0.90 27.56 -8.02
C ALA A 15 -1.08 26.12 -8.47
N SER A 16 -1.87 25.87 -9.52
CA SER A 16 -2.07 24.52 -10.07
C SER A 16 -0.80 23.94 -10.69
N VAL A 17 -0.06 24.73 -11.47
CA VAL A 17 1.23 24.33 -12.04
C VAL A 17 2.24 24.00 -10.94
N TRP A 18 2.34 24.85 -9.92
CA TRP A 18 3.20 24.60 -8.75
C TRP A 18 2.88 23.24 -8.10
N MET A 19 1.61 22.98 -7.80
CA MET A 19 1.18 21.73 -7.18
C MET A 19 1.51 20.52 -8.05
N ILE A 20 1.31 20.61 -9.37
CA ILE A 20 1.63 19.52 -10.30
C ILE A 20 3.14 19.24 -10.28
N VAL A 21 3.98 20.27 -10.43
CA VAL A 21 5.44 20.11 -10.48
C VAL A 21 5.97 19.52 -9.17
N ILE A 22 5.58 20.08 -8.03
CA ILE A 22 6.03 19.58 -6.72
C ILE A 22 5.52 18.15 -6.46
N TYR A 23 4.30 17.84 -6.86
CA TYR A 23 3.76 16.49 -6.71
C TYR A 23 4.48 15.47 -7.61
N CYS A 24 4.84 15.84 -8.84
CA CYS A 24 5.64 15.01 -9.74
C CYS A 24 7.04 14.74 -9.15
N LEU A 25 7.72 15.77 -8.64
CA LEU A 25 9.01 15.63 -7.97
C LEU A 25 8.91 14.74 -6.73
N TYR A 26 7.91 14.96 -5.88
CA TYR A 26 7.65 14.10 -4.72
C TYR A 26 7.46 12.64 -5.12
N THR A 27 6.66 12.40 -6.15
CA THR A 27 6.39 11.03 -6.62
C THR A 27 7.66 10.37 -7.17
N ALA A 28 8.49 11.10 -7.93
CA ALA A 28 9.75 10.59 -8.46
C ALA A 28 10.72 10.20 -7.34
N VAL A 29 10.92 11.08 -6.35
CA VAL A 29 11.78 10.80 -5.19
C VAL A 29 11.24 9.62 -4.36
N SER A 30 9.93 9.56 -4.14
CA SER A 30 9.30 8.45 -3.41
C SER A 30 9.53 7.11 -4.13
N CYS A 31 9.43 7.08 -5.46
CA CYS A 31 9.71 5.88 -6.25
C CYS A 31 11.17 5.43 -6.13
N ALA A 32 12.11 6.39 -6.11
CA ALA A 32 13.54 6.10 -5.96
C ALA A 32 13.87 5.43 -4.61
N VAL A 33 13.11 5.71 -3.55
CA VAL A 33 13.26 5.06 -2.24
C VAL A 33 12.48 3.76 -2.13
N GLU A 34 11.24 3.71 -2.65
CA GLU A 34 10.38 2.53 -2.54
C GLU A 34 10.91 1.34 -3.37
N SER A 35 11.46 1.59 -4.55
CA SER A 35 11.87 0.53 -5.47
C SER A 35 12.98 -0.35 -4.87
N PRO A 36 14.13 0.18 -4.41
CA PRO A 36 15.17 -0.62 -3.76
C PRO A 36 14.67 -1.34 -2.50
N SER A 37 13.84 -0.67 -1.68
CA SER A 37 13.29 -1.27 -0.47
C SER A 37 12.41 -2.49 -0.75
N ASN A 38 11.69 -2.50 -1.87
CA ASN A 38 10.87 -3.64 -2.28
C ASN A 38 11.73 -4.77 -2.86
N CYS A 39 12.76 -4.44 -3.65
CA CYS A 39 13.71 -5.42 -4.22
C CYS A 39 14.49 -6.15 -3.13
N PHE A 40 14.88 -5.43 -2.06
CA PHE A 40 15.65 -6.00 -0.95
C PHE A 40 14.95 -7.22 -0.31
N GLY A 41 13.61 -7.24 -0.29
CA GLY A 41 12.84 -8.38 0.20
C GLY A 41 13.14 -9.68 -0.57
N ALA A 42 13.52 -9.61 -1.84
CA ALA A 42 13.92 -10.77 -2.65
C ALA A 42 15.40 -11.15 -2.46
N LEU A 43 16.24 -10.20 -2.05
CA LEU A 43 17.70 -10.35 -1.90
C LEU A 43 18.14 -10.76 -0.49
N CYS A 44 17.25 -10.68 0.52
CA CYS A 44 17.62 -10.90 1.92
C CYS A 44 17.96 -12.34 2.27
N SER A 45 17.41 -13.33 1.59
CA SER A 45 17.69 -14.76 1.80
C SER A 45 17.39 -15.60 0.57
N PRO A 46 18.23 -16.60 0.25
CA PRO A 46 17.96 -17.60 -0.78
C PRO A 46 16.84 -18.55 -0.36
N ASN A 47 16.57 -18.71 0.95
CA ASN A 47 15.53 -19.59 1.47
C ASN A 47 14.14 -18.93 1.35
N PRO A 48 13.19 -19.53 0.60
CA PRO A 48 11.85 -18.96 0.40
C PRO A 48 11.05 -18.75 1.69
N ALA A 49 11.24 -19.60 2.72
CA ALA A 49 10.53 -19.49 3.98
C ALA A 49 11.02 -18.28 4.80
N GLU A 50 12.35 -18.09 4.90
CA GLU A 50 12.96 -16.93 5.55
C GLU A 50 12.59 -15.63 4.82
N ARG A 51 12.68 -15.64 3.48
CA ARG A 51 12.30 -14.52 2.61
C ARG A 51 10.84 -14.10 2.82
N SER A 52 9.93 -15.06 2.86
CA SER A 52 8.51 -14.83 3.12
C SER A 52 8.27 -14.17 4.49
N SER A 53 8.97 -14.65 5.51
CA SER A 53 8.90 -14.10 6.87
C SER A 53 9.46 -12.67 6.91
N ALA A 54 10.60 -12.42 6.28
CA ALA A 54 11.21 -11.09 6.20
C ALA A 54 10.30 -10.08 5.48
N ILE A 55 9.71 -10.45 4.34
CA ILE A 55 8.74 -9.63 3.59
C ILE A 55 7.52 -9.30 4.46
N SER A 56 7.03 -10.26 5.24
CA SER A 56 5.87 -10.06 6.11
C SER A 56 6.18 -9.12 7.28
N ILE A 57 7.34 -9.28 7.92
CA ILE A 57 7.79 -8.39 9.01
C ILE A 57 7.99 -6.97 8.46
N ALA A 58 8.65 -6.82 7.30
CA ALA A 58 8.85 -5.54 6.65
C ALA A 58 7.49 -4.87 6.30
N SER A 59 6.53 -5.65 5.81
CA SER A 59 5.19 -5.16 5.49
C SER A 59 4.39 -4.76 6.74
N PHE A 60 4.56 -5.49 7.85
CA PHE A 60 4.00 -5.14 9.14
C PHE A 60 4.56 -3.80 9.65
N LEU A 61 5.88 -3.64 9.68
CA LEU A 61 6.54 -2.40 10.10
C LEU A 61 6.16 -1.23 9.21
N ARG A 62 6.02 -1.45 7.90
CA ARG A 62 5.51 -0.44 6.94
C ARG A 62 4.08 0.00 7.29
N SER A 63 3.20 -0.93 7.64
CA SER A 63 1.81 -0.63 8.03
C SER A 63 1.76 0.17 9.34
N VAL A 64 2.62 -0.18 10.31
CA VAL A 64 2.77 0.57 11.56
C VAL A 64 3.31 1.98 11.29
N GLY A 65 4.33 2.12 10.46
CA GLY A 65 4.90 3.41 10.08
C GLY A 65 3.89 4.32 9.36
N GLN A 66 3.09 3.76 8.47
CA GLN A 66 2.03 4.49 7.76
C GLN A 66 0.95 5.01 8.72
N SER A 67 0.56 4.22 9.70
CA SER A 67 -0.38 4.64 10.75
C SER A 67 0.26 5.61 11.73
N GLY A 68 1.54 5.42 12.07
CA GLY A 68 2.32 6.29 12.94
C GLY A 68 2.44 7.71 12.40
N GLY A 69 2.66 7.88 11.11
CA GLY A 69 2.68 9.19 10.47
C GLY A 69 1.38 9.97 10.63
N GLN A 70 0.23 9.29 10.60
CA GLN A 70 -1.07 9.92 10.86
C GLN A 70 -1.22 10.34 12.34
N VAL A 71 -0.71 9.54 13.27
CA VAL A 71 -0.71 9.88 14.70
C VAL A 71 0.14 11.11 14.97
N VAL A 72 1.32 11.23 14.33
CA VAL A 72 2.19 12.43 14.46
C VAL A 72 1.44 13.70 14.07
N ILE A 73 0.71 13.69 12.95
CA ILE A 73 -0.08 14.85 12.50
C ILE A 73 -1.09 15.29 13.58
N ILE A 74 -1.74 14.34 14.24
CA ILE A 74 -2.75 14.64 15.26
C ILE A 74 -2.12 15.16 16.54
N VAL A 75 -1.06 14.50 16.99
CA VAL A 75 -0.35 14.92 18.22
C VAL A 75 0.22 16.33 18.05
N VAL A 76 0.87 16.60 16.91
CA VAL A 76 1.39 17.94 16.59
C VAL A 76 0.26 18.95 16.49
N GLY A 77 -0.83 18.63 15.78
CA GLY A 77 -2.00 19.51 15.68
C GLY A 77 -2.64 19.81 17.03
N ALA A 78 -2.74 18.81 17.92
CA ALA A 78 -3.25 19.01 19.30
C ALA A 78 -2.30 19.89 20.13
N LEU A 79 -0.99 19.64 20.04
CA LEU A 79 0.03 20.42 20.74
C LEU A 79 0.06 21.87 20.28
N MET A 80 0.00 22.11 18.97
CA MET A 80 -0.04 23.46 18.40
C MET A 80 -1.30 24.23 18.83
N LYS A 81 -2.45 23.56 18.87
CA LYS A 81 -3.70 24.17 19.42
C LYS A 81 -3.57 24.55 20.87
N ALA A 82 -2.89 23.73 21.68
CA ALA A 82 -2.66 24.00 23.08
C ALA A 82 -1.69 25.17 23.29
N LEU A 83 -0.64 25.29 22.45
CA LEU A 83 0.40 26.31 22.59
C LEU A 83 0.00 27.67 21.99
N MET A 84 -0.67 27.69 20.84
CA MET A 84 -1.01 28.92 20.10
C MET A 84 -2.41 29.46 20.40
N GLY A 85 -3.23 28.71 21.15
CA GLY A 85 -4.62 29.06 21.44
C GLY A 85 -5.57 28.79 20.25
N GLN A 86 -6.84 28.47 20.57
CA GLN A 86 -7.83 28.03 19.58
C GLN A 86 -8.18 29.09 18.51
N GLN A 87 -8.05 30.39 18.81
CA GLN A 87 -8.39 31.45 17.88
C GLN A 87 -7.34 31.67 16.80
N GLN A 88 -6.05 31.61 17.14
CA GLN A 88 -4.96 31.75 16.16
C GLN A 88 -4.85 30.55 15.23
N PHE A 89 -5.20 29.37 15.71
CA PHE A 89 -5.16 28.13 14.91
C PHE A 89 -6.31 28.04 13.87
N LYS A 90 -7.36 28.83 14.01
CA LYS A 90 -8.47 28.91 13.03
C LYS A 90 -8.13 29.76 11.80
N ASN A 91 -7.12 30.61 11.85
CA ASN A 91 -6.69 31.42 10.73
C ASN A 91 -5.97 30.53 9.69
N ALA A 92 -6.20 30.82 8.40
CA ALA A 92 -5.62 30.04 7.29
C ALA A 92 -4.09 29.91 7.37
N GLU A 93 -3.39 30.86 7.98
CA GLU A 93 -1.94 30.82 8.21
C GLU A 93 -1.52 29.79 9.26
N GLY A 94 -2.32 29.56 10.30
CA GLY A 94 -2.01 28.58 11.36
C GLY A 94 -2.26 27.12 10.95
N GLN A 95 -3.17 26.86 10.02
CA GLN A 95 -3.53 25.51 9.60
C GLN A 95 -2.46 24.81 8.73
N GLY A 96 -1.48 25.56 8.19
CA GLY A 96 -0.38 24.99 7.43
C GLY A 96 0.85 24.66 8.28
N ILE A 97 1.03 25.31 9.41
CA ILE A 97 2.24 25.16 10.25
C ILE A 97 2.29 23.79 10.90
N ASP A 98 1.19 23.25 11.39
CA ASP A 98 1.10 21.92 11.98
C ASP A 98 1.45 20.82 10.98
N LEU A 99 1.01 20.94 9.72
CA LEU A 99 1.36 20.03 8.65
C LEU A 99 2.83 20.12 8.27
N ILE A 100 3.41 21.31 8.23
CA ILE A 100 4.83 21.53 7.95
C ILE A 100 5.69 20.90 9.06
N ILE A 101 5.37 21.13 10.34
CA ILE A 101 6.09 20.57 11.48
C ILE A 101 5.94 19.05 11.51
N SER A 102 4.73 18.53 11.33
CA SER A 102 4.48 17.08 11.28
C SER A 102 5.27 16.41 10.17
N THR A 103 5.30 17.03 8.98
CA THR A 103 6.06 16.54 7.83
C THR A 103 7.56 16.59 8.08
N ALA A 104 8.06 17.63 8.77
CA ALA A 104 9.46 17.73 9.17
C ALA A 104 9.88 16.60 10.12
N ILE A 105 9.07 16.32 11.13
CA ILE A 105 9.31 15.22 12.07
C ILE A 105 9.31 13.88 11.36
N CYS A 106 8.33 13.62 10.49
CA CYS A 106 8.27 12.40 9.71
C CYS A 106 9.47 12.27 8.74
N ALA A 107 9.91 13.36 8.12
CA ALA A 107 11.05 13.38 7.21
C ALA A 107 12.36 13.07 7.96
N LEU A 108 12.58 13.67 9.13
CA LEU A 108 13.73 13.36 9.98
C LEU A 108 13.73 11.89 10.42
N GLY A 109 12.59 11.38 10.86
CA GLY A 109 12.44 9.96 11.17
C GLY A 109 12.76 9.06 9.97
N MET A 110 12.27 9.41 8.78
CA MET A 110 12.57 8.68 7.55
C MET A 110 14.08 8.66 7.25
N ILE A 111 14.77 9.80 7.35
CA ILE A 111 16.21 9.87 7.11
C ILE A 111 16.96 8.94 8.07
N ILE A 112 16.64 8.98 9.37
CA ILE A 112 17.27 8.14 10.38
C ILE A 112 17.06 6.65 10.05
N PHE A 113 15.81 6.23 9.77
CA PHE A 113 15.53 4.83 9.46
C PHE A 113 16.18 4.37 8.15
N VAL A 114 16.24 5.22 7.14
CA VAL A 114 16.93 4.94 5.86
C VAL A 114 18.43 4.77 6.10
N MET A 115 19.07 5.63 6.90
CA MET A 115 20.49 5.49 7.26
C MET A 115 20.76 4.19 8.02
N ILE A 116 19.92 3.82 8.99
CA ILE A 116 20.00 2.55 9.72
C ILE A 116 19.85 1.37 8.76
N PHE A 117 18.92 1.46 7.82
CA PHE A 117 18.69 0.43 6.80
C PHE A 117 19.97 0.22 5.97
N PHE A 118 20.53 1.26 5.38
CA PHE A 118 21.73 1.15 4.55
C PHE A 118 22.97 0.68 5.34
N ALA A 119 23.10 1.09 6.60
CA ALA A 119 24.24 0.68 7.43
C ALA A 119 24.23 -0.80 7.83
N ASN A 120 23.03 -1.40 7.96
CA ASN A 120 22.91 -2.76 8.51
C ASN A 120 22.54 -3.84 7.48
N ASN A 121 22.12 -3.46 6.27
CA ASN A 121 21.69 -4.44 5.27
C ASN A 121 22.87 -4.90 4.39
N LYS A 122 22.96 -6.22 4.22
CA LYS A 122 23.89 -6.88 3.30
C LYS A 122 23.08 -7.72 2.31
N GLU A 123 23.38 -7.59 1.04
CA GLU A 123 22.86 -8.48 0.00
C GLU A 123 23.49 -9.85 0.18
N ARG A 124 22.64 -10.88 0.31
CA ARG A 124 23.06 -12.28 0.50
C ARG A 124 22.90 -13.13 -0.74
N VAL A 125 22.27 -12.57 -1.75
CA VAL A 125 22.05 -13.23 -3.05
C VAL A 125 22.77 -12.40 -4.09
N PRO A 126 23.64 -12.99 -4.95
CA PRO A 126 24.38 -12.26 -5.96
C PRO A 126 23.45 -11.47 -6.88
N PHE A 127 23.77 -10.21 -7.12
CA PHE A 127 23.02 -9.31 -7.98
C PHE A 127 23.78 -9.07 -9.28
N THR A 128 23.16 -9.41 -10.40
CA THR A 128 23.71 -9.10 -11.72
C THR A 128 23.18 -7.72 -12.15
N SER A 129 24.01 -6.69 -12.03
CA SER A 129 23.65 -5.34 -12.48
C SER A 129 23.76 -5.26 -14.00
N GLU A 130 22.67 -5.44 -14.72
CA GLU A 130 22.58 -5.01 -16.11
C GLU A 130 21.85 -3.68 -16.16
N ASN A 131 22.36 -2.72 -16.95
CA ASN A 131 21.65 -1.48 -17.25
C ASN A 131 20.48 -1.80 -18.16
N VAL A 132 19.30 -1.96 -17.58
CA VAL A 132 18.09 -2.36 -18.31
C VAL A 132 17.18 -1.16 -18.51
N SER A 133 16.68 -0.99 -19.74
CA SER A 133 15.80 0.10 -20.08
C SER A 133 14.38 -0.10 -19.52
N LEU A 134 13.64 1.00 -19.34
CA LEU A 134 12.24 0.96 -18.91
C LEU A 134 11.36 0.12 -19.87
N LEU A 135 11.66 0.15 -21.17
CA LEU A 135 10.95 -0.64 -22.16
C LEU A 135 11.17 -2.14 -21.99
N GLU A 136 12.37 -2.56 -21.58
CA GLU A 136 12.67 -3.96 -21.28
C GLU A 136 11.94 -4.43 -20.03
N SER A 137 11.81 -3.57 -18.99
CA SER A 137 11.00 -3.87 -17.81
C SER A 137 9.53 -4.12 -18.19
N ILE A 138 8.97 -3.27 -19.03
CA ILE A 138 7.60 -3.42 -19.54
C ILE A 138 7.46 -4.71 -20.34
N LYS A 139 8.40 -4.96 -21.27
CA LYS A 139 8.41 -6.17 -22.09
C LYS A 139 8.49 -7.43 -21.23
N LEU A 140 9.32 -7.42 -20.19
CA LEU A 140 9.47 -8.54 -19.25
C LEU A 140 8.15 -8.88 -18.55
N VAL A 141 7.40 -7.87 -18.08
CA VAL A 141 6.10 -8.11 -17.43
C VAL A 141 5.13 -8.78 -18.40
N PHE A 142 5.10 -8.35 -19.67
CA PHE A 142 4.19 -8.93 -20.67
C PHE A 142 4.65 -10.32 -21.16
N THR A 143 5.93 -10.61 -21.15
CA THR A 143 6.46 -11.92 -21.57
C THR A 143 6.42 -12.97 -20.47
N ASN A 144 6.48 -12.56 -19.20
CA ASN A 144 6.34 -13.47 -18.06
C ASN A 144 4.89 -13.54 -17.59
N LYS A 145 4.20 -14.63 -17.93
CA LYS A 145 2.80 -14.86 -17.57
C LYS A 145 2.53 -14.67 -16.08
N ASN A 146 3.35 -15.23 -15.20
CA ASN A 146 3.14 -15.16 -13.75
C ASN A 146 3.29 -13.74 -13.22
N LEU A 147 4.32 -13.02 -13.67
CA LEU A 147 4.55 -11.62 -13.30
C LEU A 147 3.42 -10.71 -13.83
N LEU A 148 2.93 -10.97 -15.05
CA LEU A 148 1.78 -10.26 -15.60
C LEU A 148 0.53 -10.48 -14.74
N MET A 149 0.22 -11.73 -14.36
CA MET A 149 -0.94 -12.04 -13.54
C MET A 149 -0.87 -11.34 -12.17
N VAL A 150 0.28 -11.34 -11.51
CA VAL A 150 0.48 -10.63 -10.24
C VAL A 150 0.34 -9.11 -10.43
N SER A 151 0.88 -8.55 -11.51
CA SER A 151 0.77 -7.11 -11.81
C SER A 151 -0.67 -6.68 -12.10
N LEU A 152 -1.43 -7.50 -12.82
CA LEU A 152 -2.84 -7.27 -13.11
C LEU A 152 -3.71 -7.27 -11.84
N THR A 153 -3.32 -7.93 -10.74
CA THR A 153 -4.07 -7.83 -9.48
C THR A 153 -4.18 -6.40 -8.98
N LYS A 154 -3.14 -5.56 -9.21
CA LYS A 154 -3.18 -4.13 -8.84
C LYS A 154 -4.18 -3.37 -9.70
N VAL A 155 -4.19 -3.64 -11.01
CA VAL A 155 -5.11 -2.99 -11.94
C VAL A 155 -6.55 -3.40 -11.64
N PHE A 156 -6.83 -4.69 -11.49
CA PHE A 156 -8.19 -5.17 -11.16
C PHE A 156 -8.65 -4.76 -9.75
N GLY A 157 -7.70 -4.55 -8.83
CA GLY A 157 -7.97 -4.12 -7.46
C GLY A 157 -7.97 -2.61 -7.23
N PHE A 158 -7.87 -1.77 -8.28
CA PHE A 158 -7.69 -0.31 -8.10
C PHE A 158 -8.80 0.35 -7.28
N GLY A 159 -10.05 -0.02 -7.49
CA GLY A 159 -11.18 0.55 -6.76
C GLY A 159 -11.27 0.17 -5.28
N ARG A 160 -10.45 -0.79 -4.84
CA ARG A 160 -10.35 -1.17 -3.43
C ARG A 160 -9.95 0.01 -2.52
N GLY A 161 -9.13 0.95 -3.00
CA GLY A 161 -8.64 2.08 -2.24
C GLY A 161 -9.62 3.26 -2.10
N VAL A 162 -10.78 3.20 -2.73
CA VAL A 162 -11.77 4.30 -2.77
C VAL A 162 -12.32 4.62 -1.37
N TYR A 163 -12.37 3.62 -0.46
CA TYR A 163 -12.79 3.85 0.92
C TYR A 163 -12.02 4.98 1.61
N GLY A 164 -10.73 5.16 1.27
CA GLY A 164 -9.90 6.23 1.83
C GLY A 164 -10.40 7.64 1.48
N THR A 165 -10.99 7.82 0.31
CA THR A 165 -11.60 9.10 -0.09
C THR A 165 -12.90 9.35 0.66
N VAL A 166 -13.80 8.36 0.71
CA VAL A 166 -15.11 8.54 1.32
C VAL A 166 -15.07 8.51 2.84
N SER A 167 -14.01 7.96 3.45
CA SER A 167 -13.85 7.91 4.92
C SER A 167 -13.92 9.28 5.59
N LEU A 168 -13.51 10.34 4.89
CA LEU A 168 -13.64 11.71 5.38
C LEU A 168 -15.10 12.09 5.57
N TYR A 169 -15.94 11.80 4.59
CA TYR A 169 -17.36 12.13 4.62
C TYR A 169 -18.11 11.28 5.65
N ILE A 170 -17.74 10.01 5.79
CA ILE A 170 -18.30 9.15 6.86
C ILE A 170 -17.93 9.71 8.23
N ALA A 171 -16.69 10.17 8.43
CA ALA A 171 -16.29 10.80 9.70
C ALA A 171 -17.09 12.07 9.99
N ILE A 172 -17.32 12.92 9.00
CA ILE A 172 -18.12 14.15 9.14
C ILE A 172 -19.56 13.83 9.54
N TYR A 173 -20.22 12.93 8.81
CA TYR A 173 -21.67 12.69 8.98
C TYR A 173 -21.99 11.63 10.03
N LEU A 174 -21.08 10.71 10.37
CA LEU A 174 -21.29 9.71 11.42
C LEU A 174 -20.70 10.14 12.77
N LEU A 175 -19.48 10.71 12.76
CA LEU A 175 -18.78 11.13 13.97
C LEU A 175 -18.91 12.63 14.27
N GLY A 176 -19.50 13.38 13.36
CA GLY A 176 -19.74 14.82 13.54
C GLY A 176 -18.51 15.71 13.34
N SER A 177 -17.34 15.17 12.98
CA SER A 177 -16.11 15.95 12.81
C SER A 177 -15.15 15.35 11.80
N MET A 178 -14.60 16.20 10.94
CA MET A 178 -13.52 15.87 10.02
C MET A 178 -12.27 15.33 10.74
N GLY A 179 -11.96 15.92 11.91
CA GLY A 179 -10.81 15.53 12.73
C GLY A 179 -10.89 14.10 13.28
N LEU A 180 -12.09 13.50 13.33
CA LEU A 180 -12.29 12.13 13.79
C LEU A 180 -12.12 11.07 12.68
N LYS A 181 -11.74 11.47 11.47
CA LYS A 181 -11.39 10.53 10.38
C LYS A 181 -10.36 9.49 10.83
N LEU A 182 -9.39 9.90 11.64
CA LEU A 182 -8.39 8.97 12.17
C LEU A 182 -9.02 7.93 13.10
N ALA A 183 -9.88 8.34 14.00
CA ALA A 183 -10.58 7.42 14.90
C ALA A 183 -11.36 6.37 14.11
N LEU A 184 -11.93 6.76 12.95
CA LEU A 184 -12.59 5.85 12.03
C LEU A 184 -11.62 4.89 11.33
N MET A 185 -10.43 5.36 10.95
CA MET A 185 -9.45 4.58 10.19
C MET A 185 -8.53 3.71 11.07
N LEU A 186 -8.35 4.06 12.34
CA LEU A 186 -7.43 3.40 13.25
C LEU A 186 -7.73 1.90 13.44
N PRO A 187 -8.99 1.45 13.65
CA PRO A 187 -9.30 0.02 13.75
C PRO A 187 -8.92 -0.75 12.47
N MET A 188 -9.14 -0.15 11.29
CA MET A 188 -8.74 -0.73 10.01
C MET A 188 -7.22 -0.84 9.88
N GLY A 189 -6.48 0.16 10.34
CA GLY A 189 -5.01 0.14 10.39
C GLY A 189 -4.48 -0.98 11.29
N ILE A 190 -5.04 -1.14 12.49
CA ILE A 190 -4.71 -2.24 13.41
C ILE A 190 -5.05 -3.58 12.78
N GLY A 191 -6.25 -3.70 12.17
CA GLY A 191 -6.65 -4.90 11.43
C GLY A 191 -5.68 -5.24 10.31
N THR A 192 -5.15 -4.24 9.59
CA THR A 192 -4.13 -4.43 8.55
C THR A 192 -2.83 -5.00 9.11
N ALA A 193 -2.36 -4.48 10.24
CA ALA A 193 -1.17 -4.99 10.92
C ALA A 193 -1.37 -6.45 11.38
N VAL A 194 -2.50 -6.75 12.01
CA VAL A 194 -2.86 -8.12 12.42
C VAL A 194 -2.96 -9.03 11.19
N GLY A 195 -3.61 -8.59 10.12
CA GLY A 195 -3.74 -9.34 8.87
C GLY A 195 -2.40 -9.66 8.23
N THR A 196 -1.44 -8.74 8.27
CA THR A 196 -0.06 -8.93 7.79
C THR A 196 0.64 -10.08 8.53
N LEU A 197 0.45 -10.18 9.85
CA LEU A 197 1.00 -11.29 10.65
C LEU A 197 0.26 -12.60 10.38
N LEU A 198 -1.07 -12.56 10.26
CA LEU A 198 -1.90 -13.74 9.99
C LEU A 198 -1.55 -14.41 8.66
N VAL A 199 -1.13 -13.66 7.65
CA VAL A 199 -0.70 -14.21 6.36
C VAL A 199 0.38 -15.28 6.56
N ASN A 200 1.37 -15.06 7.44
CA ASN A 200 2.43 -16.02 7.70
C ASN A 200 1.90 -17.34 8.28
N PHE A 201 0.90 -17.28 9.15
CA PHE A 201 0.29 -18.50 9.72
C PHE A 201 -0.47 -19.29 8.66
N VAL A 202 -1.16 -18.58 7.77
CA VAL A 202 -1.92 -19.21 6.68
C VAL A 202 -0.98 -19.79 5.62
N LEU A 203 0.14 -19.13 5.30
CA LEU A 203 1.17 -19.61 4.38
C LEU A 203 1.85 -20.89 4.83
N LYS A 204 1.87 -21.19 6.14
CA LYS A 204 2.38 -22.49 6.64
C LYS A 204 1.51 -23.68 6.22
N LYS A 205 0.23 -23.45 5.95
CA LYS A 205 -0.73 -24.52 5.59
C LYS A 205 -1.16 -24.48 4.12
N PHE A 206 -1.14 -23.31 3.49
CA PHE A 206 -1.66 -23.10 2.15
C PHE A 206 -0.61 -22.45 1.24
N SER A 207 -0.70 -22.74 -0.06
CA SER A 207 0.14 -22.07 -1.06
C SER A 207 -0.18 -20.58 -1.13
N THR A 208 0.77 -19.77 -1.61
CA THR A 208 0.65 -18.31 -1.77
C THR A 208 -0.62 -17.93 -2.56
N LYS A 209 -0.93 -18.69 -3.63
CA LYS A 209 -2.15 -18.52 -4.44
C LYS A 209 -3.42 -18.73 -3.61
N LYS A 210 -3.53 -19.84 -2.88
CA LYS A 210 -4.69 -20.14 -2.04
C LYS A 210 -4.85 -19.13 -0.93
N THR A 211 -3.77 -18.74 -0.28
CA THR A 211 -3.76 -17.70 0.76
C THR A 211 -4.33 -16.40 0.24
N PHE A 212 -3.89 -15.94 -0.94
CA PHE A 212 -4.41 -14.70 -1.53
C PHE A 212 -5.92 -14.77 -1.76
N ILE A 213 -6.43 -15.87 -2.34
CA ILE A 213 -7.86 -16.06 -2.62
C ILE A 213 -8.68 -16.11 -1.31
N ILE A 214 -8.22 -16.86 -0.30
CA ILE A 214 -8.90 -16.95 1.01
C ILE A 214 -9.09 -15.56 1.62
N PHE A 215 -8.03 -14.74 1.64
CA PHE A 215 -8.12 -13.39 2.20
C PHE A 215 -9.00 -12.45 1.35
N CYS A 216 -9.05 -12.63 0.03
CA CYS A 216 -9.95 -11.85 -0.82
C CYS A 216 -11.42 -12.20 -0.54
N CYS A 217 -11.75 -13.48 -0.46
CA CYS A 217 -13.11 -13.92 -0.11
C CYS A 217 -13.52 -13.45 1.29
N TYR A 218 -12.62 -13.62 2.27
CA TYR A 218 -12.82 -13.13 3.63
C TYR A 218 -13.07 -11.60 3.65
N GLY A 219 -12.23 -10.83 2.96
CA GLY A 219 -12.36 -9.38 2.95
C GLY A 219 -13.64 -8.88 2.28
N ALA A 220 -14.04 -9.50 1.17
CA ALA A 220 -15.30 -9.19 0.51
C ALA A 220 -16.50 -9.50 1.43
N SER A 221 -16.46 -10.63 2.14
CA SER A 221 -17.49 -10.99 3.12
C SER A 221 -17.55 -10.02 4.30
N ALA A 222 -16.39 -9.63 4.86
CA ALA A 222 -16.32 -8.65 5.95
C ALA A 222 -16.90 -7.29 5.54
N MET A 223 -16.58 -6.82 4.33
CA MET A 223 -17.12 -5.56 3.79
C MET A 223 -18.62 -5.65 3.53
N ALA A 224 -19.11 -6.80 3.04
CA ALA A 224 -20.54 -7.03 2.84
C ALA A 224 -21.30 -7.04 4.19
N ILE A 225 -20.73 -7.69 5.22
CA ILE A 225 -21.32 -7.68 6.58
C ILE A 225 -21.35 -6.25 7.13
N LEU A 226 -20.27 -5.48 6.98
CA LEU A 226 -20.23 -4.08 7.41
C LEU A 226 -21.34 -3.26 6.73
N TYR A 227 -21.56 -3.47 5.43
CA TYR A 227 -22.65 -2.81 4.70
C TYR A 227 -24.02 -3.19 5.25
N LEU A 228 -24.30 -4.49 5.42
CA LEU A 228 -25.59 -4.98 5.88
C LEU A 228 -25.92 -4.49 7.29
N VAL A 229 -24.95 -4.54 8.20
CA VAL A 229 -25.10 -4.03 9.58
C VAL A 229 -25.34 -2.53 9.57
N SER A 230 -24.55 -1.79 8.79
CA SER A 230 -24.70 -0.32 8.68
C SER A 230 -26.04 0.08 8.09
N LYS A 231 -26.55 -0.67 7.11
CA LYS A 231 -27.85 -0.44 6.52
C LYS A 231 -29.00 -0.80 7.48
N GLY A 232 -28.83 -1.86 8.28
CA GLY A 232 -29.85 -2.30 9.26
C GLY A 232 -30.00 -1.34 10.43
N ILE A 233 -28.90 -0.77 10.93
CA ILE A 233 -28.90 0.19 12.05
C ILE A 233 -29.31 1.59 11.57
N GLY A 234 -28.97 1.94 10.33
CA GLY A 234 -29.09 3.30 9.80
C GLY A 234 -27.88 4.18 10.16
N PHE A 235 -27.81 5.36 9.53
CA PHE A 235 -26.67 6.28 9.67
C PHE A 235 -26.85 7.19 10.90
N ASN A 236 -26.66 6.63 12.09
CA ASN A 236 -26.84 7.30 13.37
C ASN A 236 -25.73 6.93 14.38
N SER A 237 -25.71 7.55 15.55
CA SER A 237 -24.67 7.34 16.57
C SER A 237 -24.57 5.88 17.07
N THR A 238 -25.65 5.10 17.03
CA THR A 238 -25.65 3.68 17.40
C THR A 238 -24.75 2.84 16.46
N LEU A 239 -24.57 3.28 15.24
CA LEU A 239 -23.72 2.62 14.24
C LEU A 239 -22.22 2.73 14.58
N ILE A 240 -21.79 3.73 15.35
CA ILE A 240 -20.34 4.03 15.56
C ILE A 240 -19.58 2.81 16.05
N VAL A 241 -20.02 2.19 17.14
CA VAL A 241 -19.31 1.06 17.76
C VAL A 241 -19.29 -0.18 16.83
N PRO A 242 -20.42 -0.65 16.29
CA PRO A 242 -20.42 -1.75 15.32
C PRO A 242 -19.56 -1.46 14.08
N PHE A 243 -19.58 -0.21 13.58
CA PHE A 243 -18.77 0.20 12.43
C PHE A 243 -17.27 0.08 12.73
N LEU A 244 -16.80 0.56 13.87
CA LEU A 244 -15.39 0.50 14.26
C LEU A 244 -14.91 -0.95 14.41
N ILE A 245 -15.72 -1.81 15.05
CA ILE A 245 -15.41 -3.24 15.22
C ILE A 245 -15.31 -3.94 13.87
N LEU A 246 -16.32 -3.77 13.01
CA LEU A 246 -16.33 -4.42 11.70
C LEU A 246 -15.25 -3.86 10.76
N ASN A 247 -14.91 -2.58 10.91
CA ASN A 247 -13.83 -1.94 10.16
C ASN A 247 -12.46 -2.56 10.48
N PHE A 248 -12.23 -2.98 11.74
CA PHE A 248 -11.05 -3.77 12.09
C PHE A 248 -10.97 -5.08 11.29
N PHE A 249 -12.07 -5.81 11.17
CA PHE A 249 -12.11 -7.05 10.38
C PHE A 249 -11.90 -6.79 8.88
N CYS A 250 -12.44 -5.71 8.34
CA CYS A 250 -12.15 -5.29 6.96
C CYS A 250 -10.66 -5.01 6.75
N GLY A 251 -9.97 -4.48 7.77
CA GLY A 251 -8.53 -4.20 7.73
C GLY A 251 -7.67 -5.45 7.54
N ILE A 252 -8.05 -6.59 8.10
CA ILE A 252 -7.28 -7.84 8.03
C ILE A 252 -6.96 -8.23 6.58
N GLN A 253 -7.90 -8.07 5.65
CA GLN A 253 -7.70 -8.35 4.23
C GLN A 253 -6.62 -7.44 3.61
N HIS A 254 -6.50 -6.19 4.05
CA HIS A 254 -5.47 -5.28 3.52
C HIS A 254 -4.05 -5.74 3.85
N GLY A 255 -3.84 -6.42 4.99
CA GLY A 255 -2.55 -7.03 5.34
C GLY A 255 -2.07 -8.02 4.28
N ASN A 256 -2.96 -8.89 3.80
CA ASN A 256 -2.63 -9.85 2.75
C ASN A 256 -2.18 -9.18 1.44
N THR A 257 -2.85 -8.11 1.02
CA THR A 257 -2.51 -7.42 -0.24
C THR A 257 -1.19 -6.65 -0.20
N ASN A 258 -0.61 -6.49 0.98
CA ASN A 258 0.72 -5.91 1.16
C ASN A 258 1.83 -6.98 1.15
N VAL A 259 1.52 -8.22 1.54
CA VAL A 259 2.51 -9.31 1.69
C VAL A 259 2.52 -10.24 0.50
N THR A 260 1.37 -10.85 0.20
CA THR A 260 1.29 -11.98 -0.74
C THR A 260 1.74 -11.63 -2.16
N PRO A 261 1.40 -10.47 -2.76
CA PRO A 261 1.91 -10.11 -4.08
C PRO A 261 3.44 -9.96 -4.11
N ASN A 262 4.06 -9.43 -3.05
CA ASN A 262 5.51 -9.30 -2.99
C ASN A 262 6.20 -10.67 -2.93
N ILE A 263 5.63 -11.63 -2.21
CA ILE A 263 6.11 -13.01 -2.23
C ILE A 263 5.96 -13.64 -3.62
N MET A 264 4.81 -13.41 -4.28
CA MET A 264 4.58 -13.90 -5.64
C MET A 264 5.55 -13.32 -6.66
N ILE A 265 5.91 -12.02 -6.54
CA ILE A 265 6.91 -11.40 -7.42
C ILE A 265 8.27 -12.04 -7.21
N ALA A 266 8.68 -12.26 -5.96
CA ALA A 266 9.93 -12.94 -5.66
C ALA A 266 9.96 -14.37 -6.24
N ASP A 267 8.84 -15.09 -6.18
CA ASP A 267 8.71 -16.40 -6.84
C ASP A 267 8.80 -16.29 -8.38
N CYS A 268 8.30 -15.21 -8.98
CA CYS A 268 8.45 -14.94 -10.42
C CYS A 268 9.90 -14.63 -10.81
N VAL A 269 10.64 -13.96 -9.94
CA VAL A 269 12.09 -13.70 -10.13
C VAL A 269 12.86 -15.02 -10.14
N ASP A 270 12.56 -15.92 -9.21
CA ASP A 270 13.17 -17.26 -9.18
C ASP A 270 12.81 -18.07 -10.46
N GLU A 271 11.56 -17.96 -10.96
CA GLU A 271 11.18 -18.59 -12.24
C GLU A 271 11.96 -18.02 -13.43
N MET A 272 12.22 -16.71 -13.44
CA MET A 272 13.00 -16.06 -14.50
C MET A 272 14.46 -16.50 -14.44
N GLU A 273 15.07 -16.51 -13.25
CA GLU A 273 16.43 -17.01 -13.05
C GLU A 273 16.58 -18.45 -13.53
N TYR A 274 15.64 -19.34 -13.19
CA TYR A 274 15.63 -20.72 -13.65
C TYR A 274 15.56 -20.85 -15.17
N LYS A 275 14.76 -20.01 -15.86
CA LYS A 275 14.55 -20.07 -17.31
C LYS A 275 15.66 -19.40 -18.12
N THR A 276 16.22 -18.31 -17.63
CA THR A 276 17.12 -17.44 -18.39
C THR A 276 18.56 -17.47 -17.87
N GLY A 277 18.81 -18.05 -16.69
CA GLY A 277 20.08 -17.99 -16.00
C GLY A 277 20.40 -16.61 -15.41
N LYS A 278 19.54 -15.61 -15.64
CA LYS A 278 19.74 -14.23 -15.18
C LYS A 278 18.70 -13.86 -14.13
N ARG A 279 19.16 -13.28 -13.05
CA ARG A 279 18.31 -12.79 -11.97
C ARG A 279 17.97 -11.31 -12.18
N GLN A 280 16.71 -10.97 -12.34
CA GLN A 280 16.25 -9.63 -12.76
C GLN A 280 15.20 -9.06 -11.80
N GLU A 281 15.51 -8.96 -10.50
CA GLU A 281 14.58 -8.44 -9.49
C GLU A 281 14.18 -6.99 -9.77
N GLY A 282 15.15 -6.12 -10.02
CA GLY A 282 14.92 -4.70 -10.27
C GLY A 282 13.90 -4.49 -11.38
N LEU A 283 14.01 -5.29 -12.45
CA LEU A 283 13.13 -5.26 -13.60
C LEU A 283 11.69 -5.70 -13.25
N ALA A 284 11.56 -6.80 -12.50
CA ALA A 284 10.29 -7.35 -12.09
C ALA A 284 9.53 -6.37 -11.16
N TYR A 285 10.22 -5.81 -10.15
CA TYR A 285 9.62 -4.86 -9.23
C TYR A 285 9.32 -3.50 -9.89
N ALA A 286 10.16 -3.02 -10.82
CA ALA A 286 9.89 -1.82 -11.59
C ALA A 286 8.63 -1.97 -12.46
N GLY A 287 8.51 -3.09 -13.17
CA GLY A 287 7.31 -3.41 -13.95
C GLY A 287 6.05 -3.47 -13.09
N TYR A 288 6.08 -4.22 -11.99
CA TYR A 288 4.97 -4.26 -11.04
C TYR A 288 4.64 -2.88 -10.45
N GLY A 289 5.66 -2.08 -10.14
CA GLY A 289 5.52 -0.71 -9.65
C GLY A 289 4.76 0.18 -10.62
N LEU A 290 5.04 0.06 -11.92
CA LEU A 290 4.31 0.78 -12.97
C LEU A 290 2.81 0.48 -12.94
N PHE A 291 2.42 -0.82 -12.91
CA PHE A 291 1.01 -1.22 -12.81
C PHE A 291 0.38 -0.72 -11.50
N SER A 292 1.13 -0.70 -10.40
CA SER A 292 0.68 -0.14 -9.13
C SER A 292 0.41 1.37 -9.20
N LYS A 293 1.26 2.14 -9.90
CA LYS A 293 1.06 3.59 -10.09
C LYS A 293 -0.14 3.88 -11.00
N ILE A 294 -0.31 3.10 -12.07
CA ILE A 294 -1.51 3.18 -12.93
C ILE A 294 -2.78 2.92 -12.10
N ALA A 295 -2.81 1.84 -11.33
CA ALA A 295 -3.93 1.52 -10.45
C ALA A 295 -4.22 2.64 -9.44
N SER A 296 -3.19 3.25 -8.86
CA SER A 296 -3.33 4.37 -7.93
C SER A 296 -3.91 5.62 -8.59
N ALA A 297 -3.55 5.89 -9.84
CA ALA A 297 -4.12 7.00 -10.61
C ALA A 297 -5.62 6.80 -10.83
N PHE A 298 -6.04 5.60 -11.23
CA PHE A 298 -7.47 5.26 -11.36
C PHE A 298 -8.22 5.35 -10.02
N THR A 299 -7.60 4.92 -8.92
CA THR A 299 -8.21 5.05 -7.57
C THR A 299 -8.46 6.50 -7.20
N LYS A 300 -7.47 7.38 -7.46
CA LYS A 300 -7.55 8.82 -7.16
C LYS A 300 -8.57 9.55 -8.03
N PHE A 301 -8.82 9.06 -9.24
CA PHE A 301 -9.89 9.57 -10.09
C PHE A 301 -11.26 9.04 -9.66
N LEU A 302 -11.38 7.73 -9.46
CA LEU A 302 -12.65 7.07 -9.15
C LEU A 302 -13.24 7.55 -7.80
N GLY A 303 -12.40 7.75 -6.78
CA GLY A 303 -12.85 8.16 -5.46
C GLY A 303 -13.66 9.47 -5.47
N PRO A 304 -13.09 10.60 -5.90
CA PRO A 304 -13.82 11.86 -6.02
C PRO A 304 -15.02 11.77 -6.98
N TRP A 305 -14.87 11.08 -8.12
CA TRP A 305 -15.98 10.91 -9.06
C TRP A 305 -17.19 10.22 -8.40
N LEU A 306 -16.96 9.16 -7.64
CA LEU A 306 -18.03 8.48 -6.90
C LEU A 306 -18.66 9.37 -5.83
N VAL A 307 -17.85 10.17 -5.12
CA VAL A 307 -18.36 11.06 -4.07
C VAL A 307 -19.16 12.23 -4.68
N TYR A 308 -18.62 12.94 -5.65
CA TYR A 308 -19.26 14.14 -6.16
C TYR A 308 -20.33 13.87 -7.22
N THR A 309 -20.04 12.95 -8.17
CA THR A 309 -20.92 12.73 -9.32
C THR A 309 -21.95 11.66 -9.04
N TRP A 310 -21.50 10.46 -8.60
CA TRP A 310 -22.41 9.33 -8.40
C TRP A 310 -23.25 9.44 -7.13
N SER A 311 -22.66 9.88 -6.01
CA SER A 311 -23.41 10.05 -4.77
C SER A 311 -24.29 11.30 -4.77
N LYS A 312 -24.01 12.28 -5.66
CA LYS A 312 -24.68 13.59 -5.71
C LYS A 312 -24.50 14.37 -4.41
N TYR A 313 -23.28 14.37 -3.86
CA TYR A 313 -22.93 15.13 -2.68
C TYR A 313 -23.22 16.61 -2.87
N LYS A 314 -23.95 17.21 -1.93
CA LYS A 314 -24.27 18.65 -1.91
C LYS A 314 -23.21 19.40 -1.12
N ILE A 315 -22.54 20.34 -1.77
CA ILE A 315 -21.58 21.24 -1.11
C ILE A 315 -22.39 22.36 -0.41
N SER A 316 -21.95 22.76 0.80
CA SER A 316 -22.57 23.91 1.48
C SER A 316 -22.35 25.20 0.68
N THR A 317 -23.43 25.92 0.42
CA THR A 317 -23.40 27.26 -0.18
C THR A 317 -23.42 28.38 0.87
N ASP A 318 -23.70 28.03 2.14
CA ASP A 318 -23.71 28.97 3.25
C ASP A 318 -22.32 29.05 3.87
N PRO A 319 -21.66 30.23 3.90
CA PRO A 319 -20.32 30.37 4.50
C PRO A 319 -20.27 30.04 6.00
N ASN A 320 -21.41 30.12 6.70
CA ASN A 320 -21.51 29.84 8.14
C ASN A 320 -21.72 28.32 8.44
N VAL A 321 -22.02 27.52 7.42
CA VAL A 321 -22.28 26.09 7.56
C VAL A 321 -21.12 25.30 6.93
N ALA A 322 -20.28 24.71 7.75
CA ALA A 322 -19.12 23.97 7.29
C ALA A 322 -19.48 22.77 6.38
N TYR A 323 -20.60 22.12 6.64
CA TYR A 323 -21.06 20.95 5.85
C TYR A 323 -22.57 20.99 5.65
N ALA A 324 -23.01 20.90 4.41
CA ALA A 324 -24.44 20.84 4.09
C ALA A 324 -25.06 19.54 4.62
N SER A 325 -26.29 19.61 5.09
CA SER A 325 -27.07 18.40 5.41
C SER A 325 -27.26 17.55 4.14
N GLN A 326 -27.10 16.26 4.26
CA GLN A 326 -27.22 15.32 3.16
C GLN A 326 -28.46 14.44 3.31
N ASP A 327 -29.07 14.09 2.19
CA ASP A 327 -30.19 13.17 2.15
C ASP A 327 -29.73 11.73 2.52
N ASP A 328 -30.61 10.93 3.13
CA ASP A 328 -30.31 9.52 3.49
C ASP A 328 -29.82 8.70 2.30
N LYS A 329 -30.27 9.03 1.08
CA LYS A 329 -29.79 8.39 -0.15
C LYS A 329 -28.30 8.67 -0.41
N VAL A 330 -27.79 9.85 -0.10
CA VAL A 330 -26.39 10.23 -0.23
C VAL A 330 -25.55 9.48 0.81
N LEU A 331 -26.01 9.45 2.06
CA LEU A 331 -25.36 8.74 3.16
C LEU A 331 -25.29 7.23 2.88
N SER A 332 -26.38 6.65 2.38
CA SER A 332 -26.39 5.24 1.95
C SER A 332 -25.39 4.96 0.81
N ARG A 333 -25.26 5.88 -0.14
CA ARG A 333 -24.23 5.78 -1.21
C ARG A 333 -22.82 5.89 -0.65
N PHE A 334 -22.56 6.72 0.35
CA PHE A 334 -21.26 6.75 1.02
C PHE A 334 -20.93 5.40 1.65
N LEU A 335 -21.89 4.74 2.30
CA LEU A 335 -21.68 3.38 2.81
C LEU A 335 -21.35 2.40 1.68
N MET A 336 -22.04 2.48 0.54
CA MET A 336 -21.73 1.64 -0.63
C MET A 336 -20.33 1.89 -1.18
N ILE A 337 -19.91 3.17 -1.28
CA ILE A 337 -18.56 3.53 -1.72
C ILE A 337 -17.51 3.02 -0.73
N TYR A 338 -17.82 3.00 0.56
CA TYR A 338 -16.91 2.53 1.59
C TYR A 338 -16.76 1.00 1.64
N THR A 339 -17.82 0.27 1.30
CA THR A 339 -17.93 -1.18 1.55
C THR A 339 -18.10 -1.99 0.26
N ILE A 340 -19.23 -1.85 -0.45
CA ILE A 340 -19.60 -2.69 -1.58
C ILE A 340 -18.67 -2.50 -2.78
N ILE A 341 -18.36 -1.25 -3.13
CA ILE A 341 -17.47 -0.97 -4.25
C ILE A 341 -16.09 -1.57 -4.00
N PRO A 342 -15.40 -1.31 -2.86
CA PRO A 342 -14.16 -2.00 -2.55
C PRO A 342 -14.28 -3.53 -2.51
N ALA A 343 -15.39 -4.09 -2.00
CA ALA A 343 -15.60 -5.54 -1.96
C ALA A 343 -15.61 -6.16 -3.37
N ILE A 344 -16.28 -5.51 -4.34
CA ILE A 344 -16.27 -5.94 -5.74
C ILE A 344 -14.84 -5.95 -6.29
N PHE A 345 -14.06 -4.91 -6.06
CA PHE A 345 -12.67 -4.84 -6.52
C PHE A 345 -11.74 -5.80 -5.77
N VAL A 346 -12.04 -6.14 -4.52
CA VAL A 346 -11.35 -7.22 -3.79
C VAL A 346 -11.62 -8.58 -4.44
N ILE A 347 -12.81 -8.83 -4.96
CA ILE A 347 -13.12 -10.04 -5.71
C ILE A 347 -12.43 -10.00 -7.09
N LEU A 348 -12.55 -8.89 -7.81
CA LEU A 348 -11.95 -8.76 -9.15
C LEU A 348 -10.42 -8.98 -9.12
N GLN A 349 -9.73 -8.52 -8.08
CA GLN A 349 -8.27 -8.62 -7.99
C GLN A 349 -7.76 -10.07 -7.90
N PHE A 350 -8.56 -11.06 -7.47
CA PHE A 350 -8.09 -12.43 -7.46
C PHE A 350 -8.27 -13.15 -8.80
N ILE A 351 -9.05 -12.61 -9.73
CA ILE A 351 -9.27 -13.24 -11.05
C ILE A 351 -7.95 -13.51 -11.78
N PRO A 352 -7.02 -12.54 -11.91
CA PRO A 352 -5.72 -12.83 -12.52
C PRO A 352 -4.94 -13.93 -11.79
N ILE A 353 -5.07 -14.03 -10.46
CA ILE A 353 -4.36 -15.04 -9.66
C ILE A 353 -4.84 -16.47 -9.95
N LEU A 354 -6.03 -16.65 -10.47
CA LEU A 354 -6.49 -17.97 -10.92
C LEU A 354 -5.55 -18.56 -11.99
N PHE A 355 -4.96 -17.72 -12.82
CA PHE A 355 -4.04 -18.07 -13.91
C PHE A 355 -2.56 -18.10 -13.48
N TYR A 356 -2.25 -17.70 -12.23
CA TYR A 356 -0.92 -17.82 -11.64
C TYR A 356 -0.61 -19.30 -11.35
N ASP A 357 0.52 -19.79 -11.86
CA ASP A 357 0.86 -21.23 -11.80
C ASP A 357 2.14 -21.57 -11.02
N MET A 358 2.83 -20.56 -10.46
CA MET A 358 4.04 -20.76 -9.66
C MET A 358 3.69 -21.28 -8.25
N THR A 359 3.18 -22.53 -8.19
CA THR A 359 2.68 -23.17 -6.96
C THR A 359 3.01 -24.65 -6.94
N GLY A 360 2.93 -25.28 -5.77
CA GLY A 360 3.07 -26.75 -5.62
C GLY A 360 4.38 -27.30 -6.16
N GLU A 361 4.31 -28.37 -6.96
CA GLU A 361 5.47 -29.07 -7.51
C GLU A 361 6.34 -28.19 -8.41
N LYS A 362 5.73 -27.30 -9.22
CA LYS A 362 6.47 -26.39 -10.09
C LYS A 362 7.38 -25.47 -9.27
N LYS A 363 6.85 -24.87 -8.20
CA LYS A 363 7.63 -24.02 -7.30
C LYS A 363 8.74 -24.82 -6.61
N ALA A 364 8.40 -26.01 -6.07
CA ALA A 364 9.37 -26.87 -5.39
C ALA A 364 10.53 -27.27 -6.31
N ARG A 365 10.23 -27.67 -7.56
CA ARG A 365 11.24 -28.05 -8.56
C ARG A 365 12.17 -26.89 -8.88
N ILE A 366 11.64 -25.70 -9.11
CA ILE A 366 12.44 -24.50 -9.45
C ILE A 366 13.33 -24.13 -8.26
N THR A 367 12.78 -24.14 -7.04
CA THR A 367 13.54 -23.82 -5.83
C THR A 367 14.68 -24.82 -5.59
N ALA A 368 14.45 -26.12 -5.79
CA ALA A 368 15.48 -27.17 -5.66
C ALA A 368 16.58 -26.97 -6.69
N ALA A 369 16.23 -26.80 -7.97
CA ALA A 369 17.22 -26.62 -9.04
C ALA A 369 18.09 -25.36 -8.85
N LEU A 370 17.50 -24.25 -8.35
CA LEU A 370 18.26 -23.04 -8.02
C LEU A 370 19.14 -23.21 -6.78
N ALA A 371 18.73 -24.04 -5.81
CA ALA A 371 19.55 -24.36 -4.65
C ALA A 371 20.78 -25.17 -5.05
N GLU A 372 20.60 -26.24 -5.86
CA GLU A 372 21.71 -27.06 -6.38
C GLU A 372 22.70 -26.18 -7.19
N LYS A 373 22.18 -25.30 -8.05
CA LYS A 373 23.05 -24.42 -8.84
C LYS A 373 23.89 -23.50 -7.96
N ARG A 374 23.31 -22.90 -6.93
CA ARG A 374 24.00 -22.01 -6.00
C ARG A 374 25.00 -22.73 -5.10
N GLU A 375 24.76 -24.01 -4.78
CA GLU A 375 25.71 -24.84 -4.06
C GLU A 375 26.91 -25.20 -4.93
N ALA A 376 26.67 -25.52 -6.22
CA ALA A 376 27.74 -25.78 -7.18
C ALA A 376 28.62 -24.52 -7.41
N GLU A 377 28.03 -23.35 -7.63
CA GLU A 377 28.74 -22.06 -7.79
C GLU A 377 29.62 -21.77 -6.58
N LYS A 378 29.11 -21.97 -5.34
CA LYS A 378 29.90 -21.77 -4.12
C LYS A 378 31.06 -22.75 -3.97
N ALA A 379 30.88 -23.99 -4.44
CA ALA A 379 31.93 -25.00 -4.40
C ALA A 379 33.05 -24.66 -5.41
N GLU A 380 32.69 -24.10 -6.57
CA GLU A 380 33.64 -23.63 -7.57
C GLU A 380 34.44 -22.45 -7.05
N GLU A 381 33.76 -21.40 -6.50
CA GLU A 381 34.42 -20.23 -5.90
C GLU A 381 35.38 -20.63 -4.75
N ALA A 382 34.98 -21.56 -3.89
CA ALA A 382 35.85 -22.06 -2.80
C ALA A 382 37.08 -22.84 -3.30
N ASN A 383 36.99 -23.50 -4.46
CA ASN A 383 38.12 -24.16 -5.07
C ASN A 383 39.08 -23.18 -5.74
N GLU A 384 38.55 -22.16 -6.43
CA GLU A 384 39.36 -21.09 -7.04
C GLU A 384 40.14 -20.29 -5.96
N ASP A 385 39.47 -19.93 -4.85
CA ASP A 385 40.13 -19.24 -3.72
C ASP A 385 41.26 -20.11 -3.09
N ASN A 386 41.09 -21.42 -3.04
CA ASN A 386 42.12 -22.31 -2.53
C ASN A 386 43.31 -22.49 -3.50
N GLU A 387 43.09 -22.47 -4.81
CA GLU A 387 44.14 -22.52 -5.83
C GLU A 387 44.95 -21.21 -5.85
N ASP A 388 44.31 -20.03 -5.69
CA ASP A 388 45.00 -18.74 -5.61
C ASP A 388 45.84 -18.56 -4.31
N ILE A 389 45.50 -19.25 -3.22
CA ILE A 389 46.30 -19.22 -1.98
C ILE A 389 47.47 -20.22 -2.04
N ALA A 390 47.38 -21.25 -2.90
CA ALA A 390 48.40 -22.29 -3.02
C ALA A 390 49.50 -22.00 -4.09
N GLY A 391 49.29 -21.00 -4.96
CA GLY A 391 50.21 -20.54 -5.98
C GLY A 391 50.96 -19.25 -5.55
#